data_0af1b4699b5ed9debdeb3ef828c7e665
#
_entry.id   0af1b4699b5ed9debdeb3ef828c7e665
#
_cell.length_a   1.000
_cell.length_b   1.000
_cell.length_c   1.000
_cell.angle_alpha   90.00
_cell.angle_beta   90.00
_cell.angle_gamma   90.00
#
_symmetry.space_group_name_H-M   'P 1'
#
loop_
_entity.id
_entity.type
_entity.pdbx_description
1 polymer ?
#
loop_
_entity_poly.entity_id
_entity_poly.type
_entity_poly.pdbx_seq_one_letter_code
_entity_poly.pdbx_strand_id
1 'polypeptide(L)'
;LDVGLGVGSGWRAPRAGLALALAAWLGACAGTPRGVLAPVAATVPGASRVDILVATTRKEAATAGEMYSGERGPALAYADITVSIPPDAVRAPGTVQWPRSLPGDPATDFVTLRADTLDRMEATSRLRRQTARSGRRQVLVFVHGFNNRFEDAVYRFAQIVHDTRAEVVPVLFTWPSRGSVLAYGYDRESTNYSRNALEGVLRRLARNPEVDEITVLAHSMGNWLVLESLRQMAIRDGRVAGKIRNVVLAAPDVDVDLAREAFRDMGPGRPKLSLFVSQDDNALAVSRLVWGSGGARLGAIDPGAEPYRSELARENIAVLNLTDAKSDDALNHGKFAGSPQLVALLGRRLAQGQTVTDSRVGLGDRIVQMTAGAAATVGTAAGLAVSAPVAVIDAQSRETYGEHLRNLGQGLGDTAGATVDLATAPARALSGR
;
A
#
# COMPACT_ATOMS: atom_id res chain seq x y z
N LEU A 1 54.51 -36.78 41.93
CA LEU A 1 53.95 -35.44 41.82
C LEU A 1 53.05 -35.39 40.59
N ASP A 2 51.75 -35.76 40.80
CA ASP A 2 50.67 -35.64 39.83
C ASP A 2 50.13 -34.21 39.88
N VAL A 3 50.03 -33.59 38.72
CA VAL A 3 49.30 -32.34 38.52
C VAL A 3 48.11 -32.63 37.58
N GLY A 4 46.92 -32.80 38.17
CA GLY A 4 45.66 -32.96 37.44
C GLY A 4 45.23 -31.65 36.79
N LEU A 5 45.06 -31.64 35.48
CA LEU A 5 44.43 -30.60 34.72
C LEU A 5 42.92 -30.85 34.63
N GLY A 6 42.14 -30.08 35.38
CA GLY A 6 40.69 -30.05 35.28
C GLY A 6 40.24 -29.31 34.01
N VAL A 7 39.58 -30.04 33.10
CA VAL A 7 38.93 -29.49 31.91
C VAL A 7 37.54 -29.01 32.29
N GLY A 8 37.36 -27.69 32.39
CA GLY A 8 36.08 -27.04 32.67
C GLY A 8 35.10 -27.19 31.50
N SER A 9 33.99 -27.90 31.75
CA SER A 9 32.81 -28.00 30.88
C SER A 9 31.93 -26.75 31.03
N GLY A 10 32.03 -25.80 30.15
CA GLY A 10 31.21 -24.61 30.26
C GLY A 10 31.08 -23.78 29.01
N TRP A 11 30.59 -24.34 27.88
CA TRP A 11 30.21 -23.54 26.74
C TRP A 11 29.26 -24.28 25.77
N ARG A 12 28.04 -24.63 26.21
CA ARG A 12 27.00 -25.23 25.34
C ARG A 12 25.63 -24.50 25.34
N ALA A 13 25.45 -23.40 26.08
CA ALA A 13 24.15 -22.77 26.24
C ALA A 13 23.71 -21.74 25.14
N PRO A 14 24.57 -21.02 24.39
CA PRO A 14 24.07 -20.01 23.46
C PRO A 14 23.60 -20.57 22.10
N ARG A 15 24.02 -21.79 21.71
CA ARG A 15 23.61 -22.33 20.39
C ARG A 15 22.21 -22.90 20.34
N ALA A 16 21.66 -23.39 21.42
CA ALA A 16 20.30 -23.90 21.51
C ALA A 16 19.27 -22.75 21.50
N GLY A 17 19.56 -21.62 22.14
CA GLY A 17 18.69 -20.43 22.13
C GLY A 17 18.59 -19.79 20.74
N LEU A 18 19.68 -19.73 19.98
CA LEU A 18 19.68 -19.20 18.62
C LEU A 18 18.93 -20.10 17.65
N ALA A 19 19.06 -21.42 17.79
CA ALA A 19 18.33 -22.40 16.98
C ALA A 19 16.83 -22.42 17.27
N LEU A 20 16.41 -22.22 18.53
CA LEU A 20 15.01 -22.09 18.92
C LEU A 20 14.40 -20.75 18.47
N ALA A 21 15.14 -19.67 18.53
CA ALA A 21 14.71 -18.38 17.98
C ALA A 21 14.57 -18.43 16.45
N LEU A 22 15.50 -19.07 15.74
CA LEU A 22 15.40 -19.30 14.30
C LEU A 22 14.23 -20.23 13.93
N ALA A 23 13.98 -21.28 14.71
CA ALA A 23 12.85 -22.20 14.50
C ALA A 23 11.50 -21.54 14.83
N ALA A 24 11.41 -20.68 15.83
CA ALA A 24 10.23 -19.88 16.11
C ALA A 24 9.94 -18.83 15.00
N TRP A 25 10.98 -18.27 14.39
CA TRP A 25 10.85 -17.40 13.21
C TRP A 25 10.38 -18.15 11.96
N LEU A 26 10.80 -19.40 11.78
CA LEU A 26 10.37 -20.25 10.67
C LEU A 26 8.94 -20.79 10.86
N GLY A 27 8.45 -20.92 12.07
CA GLY A 27 7.09 -21.35 12.39
C GLY A 27 6.02 -20.26 12.27
N ALA A 28 6.38 -18.98 12.28
CA ALA A 28 5.46 -17.85 12.10
C ALA A 28 5.09 -17.58 10.62
N CYS A 29 5.76 -18.21 9.67
CA CYS A 29 5.45 -18.18 8.25
C CYS A 29 4.64 -19.44 7.86
N ALA A 30 3.43 -19.61 8.38
CA ALA A 30 2.42 -20.36 7.65
C ALA A 30 2.15 -19.57 6.37
N GLY A 31 2.84 -19.92 5.27
CA GLY A 31 2.69 -19.23 3.99
C GLY A 31 1.24 -19.24 3.55
N THR A 32 0.81 -18.19 2.85
CA THR A 32 -0.53 -18.13 2.25
C THR A 32 -0.79 -19.39 1.40
N PRO A 33 -2.02 -19.93 1.36
CA PRO A 33 -2.31 -21.16 0.65
C PRO A 33 -2.02 -21.03 -0.85
N ARG A 34 -1.61 -22.13 -1.49
CA ARG A 34 -1.33 -22.18 -2.93
C ARG A 34 -2.55 -22.67 -3.70
N GLY A 35 -2.63 -22.34 -4.99
CA GLY A 35 -3.68 -22.83 -5.86
C GLY A 35 -5.05 -22.14 -5.67
N VAL A 36 -5.08 -21.01 -4.95
CA VAL A 36 -6.31 -20.26 -4.66
C VAL A 36 -6.94 -19.62 -5.91
N LEU A 37 -6.23 -19.59 -7.04
CA LEU A 37 -6.77 -19.05 -8.29
C LEU A 37 -7.56 -20.10 -9.08
N ALA A 38 -7.70 -21.33 -8.59
CA ALA A 38 -8.65 -22.28 -9.14
C ALA A 38 -10.08 -21.72 -9.00
N PRO A 39 -10.85 -21.58 -10.12
CA PRO A 39 -12.16 -20.96 -10.04
C PRO A 39 -13.18 -21.75 -9.22
N VAL A 40 -13.98 -21.03 -8.43
CA VAL A 40 -15.08 -21.56 -7.62
C VAL A 40 -16.40 -21.08 -8.24
N ALA A 41 -17.33 -21.99 -8.51
CA ALA A 41 -18.62 -21.66 -9.14
C ALA A 41 -19.63 -20.99 -8.19
N ALA A 42 -19.43 -21.13 -6.86
CA ALA A 42 -20.36 -20.64 -5.86
C ALA A 42 -20.27 -19.11 -5.69
N THR A 43 -21.41 -18.46 -5.57
CA THR A 43 -21.55 -17.04 -5.22
C THR A 43 -22.47 -16.92 -4.00
N VAL A 44 -22.21 -15.92 -3.14
CA VAL A 44 -22.96 -15.68 -1.92
C VAL A 44 -23.63 -14.31 -2.00
N PRO A 45 -24.87 -14.16 -1.54
CA PRO A 45 -25.53 -12.86 -1.45
C PRO A 45 -24.70 -11.87 -0.59
N GLY A 46 -24.55 -10.65 -1.08
CA GLY A 46 -23.77 -9.62 -0.39
C GLY A 46 -22.25 -9.68 -0.63
N ALA A 47 -21.73 -10.71 -1.29
CA ALA A 47 -20.33 -10.73 -1.72
C ALA A 47 -20.08 -9.72 -2.85
N SER A 48 -18.93 -9.08 -2.81
CA SER A 48 -18.47 -8.13 -3.82
C SER A 48 -17.59 -8.82 -4.85
N ARG A 49 -17.53 -8.25 -6.08
CA ARG A 49 -16.68 -8.77 -7.16
C ARG A 49 -15.69 -7.70 -7.59
N VAL A 50 -14.45 -8.09 -7.77
CA VAL A 50 -13.39 -7.25 -8.34
C VAL A 50 -12.84 -7.92 -9.59
N ASP A 51 -13.00 -7.25 -10.73
CA ASP A 51 -12.53 -7.67 -12.04
C ASP A 51 -11.16 -7.04 -12.33
N ILE A 52 -10.10 -7.83 -12.36
CA ILE A 52 -8.72 -7.36 -12.50
C ILE A 52 -8.17 -7.77 -13.87
N LEU A 53 -7.71 -6.79 -14.65
CA LEU A 53 -6.87 -7.04 -15.81
C LEU A 53 -5.42 -7.16 -15.34
N VAL A 54 -4.76 -8.26 -15.69
CA VAL A 54 -3.38 -8.54 -15.28
C VAL A 54 -2.44 -8.46 -16.48
N ALA A 55 -1.30 -7.82 -16.29
CA ALA A 55 -0.13 -7.90 -17.16
C ALA A 55 1.04 -8.46 -16.35
N THR A 56 1.75 -9.46 -16.87
CA THR A 56 2.79 -10.15 -16.13
C THR A 56 4.00 -10.54 -16.97
N THR A 57 5.18 -10.49 -16.36
CA THR A 57 6.44 -11.00 -16.90
C THR A 57 6.86 -12.33 -16.27
N ARG A 58 5.96 -12.95 -15.50
CA ARG A 58 6.16 -14.24 -14.88
C ARG A 58 5.99 -15.36 -15.91
N LYS A 59 6.70 -16.46 -15.70
CA LYS A 59 6.50 -17.72 -16.41
C LYS A 59 5.21 -18.38 -15.93
N GLU A 60 4.48 -19.00 -16.83
CA GLU A 60 3.32 -19.84 -16.48
C GLU A 60 3.72 -20.92 -15.46
N ALA A 61 2.84 -21.18 -14.51
CA ALA A 61 3.01 -22.25 -13.54
C ALA A 61 2.55 -23.59 -14.13
N ALA A 62 3.09 -24.68 -13.58
CA ALA A 62 2.64 -26.02 -13.94
C ALA A 62 1.23 -26.33 -13.39
N THR A 63 0.84 -25.66 -12.30
CA THR A 63 -0.44 -25.84 -11.61
C THR A 63 -1.42 -24.75 -12.05
N ALA A 64 -2.56 -25.13 -12.60
CA ALA A 64 -3.58 -24.20 -13.09
C ALA A 64 -4.07 -23.22 -12.02
N GLY A 65 -4.25 -23.65 -10.78
CA GLY A 65 -4.66 -22.78 -9.66
C GLY A 65 -3.59 -21.78 -9.17
N GLU A 66 -2.35 -21.86 -9.68
CA GLU A 66 -1.29 -20.87 -9.45
C GLU A 66 -1.14 -19.90 -10.62
N MET A 67 -1.57 -20.26 -11.83
CA MET A 67 -1.45 -19.57 -13.11
C MET A 67 -0.02 -19.18 -13.51
N TYR A 68 0.69 -18.42 -12.68
CA TYR A 68 2.04 -17.94 -12.95
C TYR A 68 2.97 -18.19 -11.75
N SER A 69 4.19 -18.60 -12.08
CA SER A 69 5.25 -18.91 -11.10
C SER A 69 6.06 -17.67 -10.68
N GLY A 70 7.05 -17.86 -9.81
CA GLY A 70 8.05 -16.84 -9.47
C GLY A 70 9.16 -16.67 -10.50
N GLU A 71 9.17 -17.46 -11.59
CA GLU A 71 10.22 -17.42 -12.61
C GLU A 71 9.93 -16.41 -13.72
N ARG A 72 10.99 -15.94 -14.39
CA ARG A 72 10.91 -15.00 -15.51
C ARG A 72 10.32 -15.70 -16.74
N GLY A 73 9.25 -15.15 -17.27
CA GLY A 73 8.62 -15.61 -18.51
C GLY A 73 9.31 -15.04 -19.75
N PRO A 74 9.17 -15.67 -20.91
CA PRO A 74 9.85 -15.23 -22.14
C PRO A 74 9.28 -13.95 -22.74
N ALA A 75 8.03 -13.61 -22.37
CA ALA A 75 7.32 -12.45 -22.92
C ALA A 75 6.30 -11.91 -21.90
N LEU A 76 5.76 -10.72 -22.17
CA LEU A 76 4.65 -10.15 -21.44
C LEU A 76 3.37 -10.94 -21.75
N ALA A 77 2.76 -11.48 -20.70
CA ALA A 77 1.49 -12.22 -20.75
C ALA A 77 0.37 -11.41 -20.07
N TYR A 78 -0.88 -11.81 -20.33
CA TYR A 78 -2.07 -11.16 -19.79
C TYR A 78 -3.04 -12.17 -19.20
N ALA A 79 -3.82 -11.75 -18.23
CA ALA A 79 -4.91 -12.53 -17.66
C ALA A 79 -6.08 -11.64 -17.25
N ASP A 80 -7.27 -12.24 -17.15
CA ASP A 80 -8.49 -11.64 -16.63
C ASP A 80 -8.94 -12.44 -15.41
N ILE A 81 -8.89 -11.82 -14.23
CA ILE A 81 -9.18 -12.48 -12.97
C ILE A 81 -10.34 -11.77 -12.29
N THR A 82 -11.34 -12.54 -11.87
CA THR A 82 -12.44 -12.05 -11.03
C THR A 82 -12.32 -12.67 -9.65
N VAL A 83 -12.17 -11.83 -8.63
CA VAL A 83 -12.13 -12.24 -7.23
C VAL A 83 -13.45 -11.90 -6.56
N SER A 84 -14.04 -12.86 -5.86
CA SER A 84 -15.16 -12.65 -4.93
C SER A 84 -14.61 -12.35 -3.56
N ILE A 85 -15.13 -11.29 -2.96
CA ILE A 85 -14.79 -10.82 -1.62
C ILE A 85 -16.02 -11.05 -0.73
N PRO A 86 -15.88 -11.71 0.43
CA PRO A 86 -17.00 -11.98 1.32
C PRO A 86 -17.67 -10.68 1.79
N PRO A 87 -18.93 -10.76 2.28
CA PRO A 87 -19.67 -9.58 2.75
C PRO A 87 -18.91 -8.79 3.81
N ASP A 88 -19.02 -7.45 3.80
CA ASP A 88 -18.33 -6.56 4.76
C ASP A 88 -18.67 -6.88 6.23
N ALA A 89 -19.81 -7.52 6.49
CA ALA A 89 -20.22 -7.92 7.85
C ALA A 89 -19.34 -9.03 8.48
N VAL A 90 -18.64 -9.82 7.64
CA VAL A 90 -17.81 -10.96 8.10
C VAL A 90 -16.31 -10.74 7.87
N ARG A 91 -15.92 -9.56 7.42
CA ARG A 91 -14.53 -9.24 7.13
C ARG A 91 -14.04 -7.97 7.82
N ALA A 92 -12.74 -7.87 8.02
CA ALA A 92 -12.07 -6.64 8.44
C ALA A 92 -11.47 -5.91 7.23
N PRO A 93 -11.78 -4.63 6.98
CA PRO A 93 -11.10 -3.83 5.95
C PRO A 93 -9.58 -3.84 6.15
N GLY A 94 -8.82 -3.84 5.07
CA GLY A 94 -7.35 -3.93 5.10
C GLY A 94 -6.82 -5.36 5.14
N THR A 95 -7.67 -6.37 5.35
CA THR A 95 -7.27 -7.77 5.49
C THR A 95 -7.75 -8.61 4.32
N VAL A 96 -6.89 -9.50 3.83
CA VAL A 96 -7.27 -10.58 2.90
C VAL A 96 -7.66 -11.80 3.73
N GLN A 97 -8.92 -12.23 3.63
CA GLN A 97 -9.38 -13.47 4.24
C GLN A 97 -8.96 -14.65 3.35
N TRP A 98 -7.80 -15.23 3.68
CA TRP A 98 -7.28 -16.40 2.98
C TRP A 98 -8.05 -17.67 3.32
N PRO A 99 -8.37 -18.53 2.34
CA PRO A 99 -9.01 -19.81 2.61
C PRO A 99 -8.09 -20.72 3.44
N ARG A 100 -8.67 -21.40 4.41
CA ARG A 100 -7.94 -22.39 5.24
C ARG A 100 -7.80 -23.73 4.54
N SER A 101 -8.68 -24.01 3.60
CA SER A 101 -8.68 -25.20 2.75
C SER A 101 -9.16 -24.84 1.35
N LEU A 102 -8.83 -25.67 0.36
CA LEU A 102 -9.31 -25.50 -1.01
C LEU A 102 -10.38 -26.55 -1.34
N PRO A 103 -11.44 -26.14 -2.06
CA PRO A 103 -11.79 -24.78 -2.44
C PRO A 103 -12.18 -23.92 -1.23
N GLY A 104 -11.93 -22.58 -1.29
CA GLY A 104 -12.34 -21.65 -0.25
C GLY A 104 -13.85 -21.48 -0.17
N ASP A 105 -14.34 -21.02 0.98
CA ASP A 105 -15.75 -20.71 1.19
C ASP A 105 -16.02 -19.22 0.83
N PRO A 106 -16.80 -18.92 -0.23
CA PRO A 106 -17.07 -17.54 -0.63
C PRO A 106 -17.86 -16.73 0.41
N ALA A 107 -18.42 -17.37 1.45
CA ALA A 107 -19.08 -16.67 2.54
C ALA A 107 -18.10 -16.02 3.52
N THR A 108 -16.90 -16.56 3.65
CA THR A 108 -15.89 -16.13 4.64
C THR A 108 -14.53 -15.81 4.03
N ASP A 109 -14.22 -16.35 2.85
CA ASP A 109 -12.91 -16.29 2.24
C ASP A 109 -12.93 -15.49 0.92
N PHE A 110 -11.79 -14.94 0.56
CA PHE A 110 -11.57 -14.51 -0.82
C PHE A 110 -11.48 -15.74 -1.71
N VAL A 111 -12.25 -15.77 -2.80
CA VAL A 111 -12.23 -16.86 -3.77
C VAL A 111 -12.15 -16.31 -5.19
N THR A 112 -11.52 -17.07 -6.08
CA THR A 112 -11.47 -16.73 -7.49
C THR A 112 -12.70 -17.28 -8.20
N LEU A 113 -13.44 -16.41 -8.91
CA LEU A 113 -14.58 -16.82 -9.74
C LEU A 113 -14.18 -17.08 -11.18
N ARG A 114 -13.14 -16.42 -11.66
CA ARG A 114 -12.61 -16.56 -13.01
C ARG A 114 -11.11 -16.27 -13.03
N ALA A 115 -10.36 -17.01 -13.81
CA ALA A 115 -8.93 -16.86 -13.99
C ALA A 115 -8.56 -17.36 -15.41
N ASP A 116 -8.65 -16.46 -16.38
CA ASP A 116 -8.41 -16.75 -17.80
C ASP A 116 -7.11 -16.09 -18.26
N THR A 117 -6.30 -16.81 -19.04
CA THR A 117 -5.21 -16.21 -19.81
C THR A 117 -5.77 -15.51 -21.04
N LEU A 118 -5.17 -14.37 -21.39
CA LEU A 118 -5.60 -13.57 -22.54
C LEU A 118 -4.43 -13.34 -23.49
N ASP A 119 -4.75 -13.25 -24.78
CA ASP A 119 -3.84 -12.63 -25.72
C ASP A 119 -3.87 -11.08 -25.61
N ARG A 120 -2.99 -10.41 -26.35
CA ARG A 120 -2.90 -8.93 -26.32
C ARG A 120 -4.16 -8.25 -26.86
N MET A 121 -4.84 -8.83 -27.86
CA MET A 121 -6.05 -8.25 -28.44
C MET A 121 -7.24 -8.42 -27.50
N GLU A 122 -7.36 -9.57 -26.88
CA GLU A 122 -8.35 -9.88 -25.85
C GLU A 122 -8.18 -8.96 -24.63
N ALA A 123 -6.94 -8.78 -24.15
CA ALA A 123 -6.63 -7.86 -23.05
C ALA A 123 -7.02 -6.41 -23.39
N THR A 124 -6.76 -5.95 -24.63
CA THR A 124 -7.18 -4.61 -25.09
C THR A 124 -8.71 -4.50 -25.14
N SER A 125 -9.39 -5.53 -25.65
CA SER A 125 -10.85 -5.57 -25.70
C SER A 125 -11.47 -5.62 -24.30
N ARG A 126 -10.84 -6.33 -23.38
CA ARG A 126 -11.25 -6.40 -21.98
C ARG A 126 -11.12 -5.03 -21.30
N LEU A 127 -9.98 -4.36 -21.46
CA LEU A 127 -9.78 -3.00 -20.97
C LEU A 127 -10.86 -2.04 -21.46
N ARG A 128 -11.17 -2.05 -22.77
CA ARG A 128 -12.25 -1.22 -23.34
C ARG A 128 -13.60 -1.48 -22.70
N ARG A 129 -13.96 -2.75 -22.49
CA ARG A 129 -15.23 -3.09 -21.83
C ARG A 129 -15.27 -2.62 -20.37
N GLN A 130 -14.14 -2.68 -19.65
CA GLN A 130 -14.06 -2.20 -18.27
C GLN A 130 -14.13 -0.67 -18.20
N THR A 131 -13.40 0.05 -19.07
CA THR A 131 -13.44 1.51 -19.13
C THR A 131 -14.80 2.05 -19.56
N ALA A 132 -15.48 1.36 -20.48
CA ALA A 132 -16.84 1.75 -20.88
C ALA A 132 -17.88 1.60 -19.75
N ARG A 133 -17.67 0.66 -18.83
CA ARG A 133 -18.53 0.46 -17.65
C ARG A 133 -18.18 1.41 -16.49
N SER A 134 -16.95 1.87 -16.43
CA SER A 134 -16.48 2.82 -15.42
C SER A 134 -16.86 4.24 -15.83
N GLY A 135 -17.68 4.92 -15.03
CA GLY A 135 -18.10 6.29 -15.31
C GLY A 135 -16.95 7.31 -15.40
N ARG A 136 -15.76 6.97 -14.94
CA ARG A 136 -14.63 7.91 -14.81
C ARG A 136 -13.45 7.63 -15.73
N ARG A 137 -13.38 6.49 -16.41
CA ARG A 137 -12.29 6.10 -17.31
C ARG A 137 -10.88 6.23 -16.70
N GLN A 138 -10.82 6.09 -15.36
CA GLN A 138 -9.59 6.12 -14.56
C GLN A 138 -9.05 4.72 -14.37
N VAL A 139 -7.75 4.54 -14.62
CA VAL A 139 -7.05 3.27 -14.42
C VAL A 139 -6.18 3.36 -13.17
N LEU A 140 -6.33 2.39 -12.27
CA LEU A 140 -5.41 2.16 -11.16
C LEU A 140 -4.49 1.00 -11.50
N VAL A 141 -3.19 1.29 -11.68
CA VAL A 141 -2.15 0.28 -11.88
C VAL A 141 -1.50 -0.03 -10.54
N PHE A 142 -1.55 -1.28 -10.11
CA PHE A 142 -0.83 -1.73 -8.92
C PHE A 142 0.40 -2.54 -9.27
N VAL A 143 1.52 -2.28 -8.57
CA VAL A 143 2.79 -3.00 -8.71
C VAL A 143 3.22 -3.48 -7.33
N HIS A 144 3.22 -4.80 -7.14
CA HIS A 144 3.50 -5.43 -5.84
C HIS A 144 4.98 -5.33 -5.44
N GLY A 145 5.26 -5.65 -4.18
CA GLY A 145 6.59 -5.65 -3.59
C GLY A 145 7.31 -7.00 -3.68
N PHE A 146 8.43 -7.08 -2.96
CA PHE A 146 9.22 -8.28 -2.73
C PHE A 146 8.42 -9.37 -2.00
N ASN A 147 8.85 -10.62 -2.14
CA ASN A 147 8.29 -11.79 -1.44
C ASN A 147 6.78 -11.99 -1.69
N ASN A 148 6.33 -11.73 -2.92
CA ASN A 148 4.93 -11.93 -3.33
C ASN A 148 4.85 -12.98 -4.43
N ARG A 149 4.07 -14.03 -4.22
CA ARG A 149 3.64 -14.92 -5.29
C ARG A 149 2.59 -14.22 -6.16
N PHE A 150 2.22 -14.84 -7.28
CA PHE A 150 1.23 -14.28 -8.18
C PHE A 150 -0.13 -14.10 -7.50
N GLU A 151 -0.60 -15.13 -6.82
CA GLU A 151 -1.86 -15.12 -6.08
C GLU A 151 -1.88 -14.11 -4.93
N ASP A 152 -0.74 -13.90 -4.25
CA ASP A 152 -0.63 -12.90 -3.18
C ASP A 152 -0.88 -11.48 -3.71
N ALA A 153 -0.30 -11.16 -4.87
CA ALA A 153 -0.50 -9.87 -5.53
C ALA A 153 -1.94 -9.68 -6.01
N VAL A 154 -2.58 -10.73 -6.56
CA VAL A 154 -3.97 -10.69 -7.03
C VAL A 154 -4.94 -10.40 -5.88
N TYR A 155 -4.88 -11.18 -4.79
CA TYR A 155 -5.82 -11.01 -3.68
C TYR A 155 -5.58 -9.72 -2.90
N ARG A 156 -4.32 -9.31 -2.71
CA ARG A 156 -3.99 -8.01 -2.11
C ARG A 156 -4.54 -6.85 -2.95
N PHE A 157 -4.41 -6.91 -4.25
CA PHE A 157 -4.93 -5.86 -5.10
C PHE A 157 -6.47 -5.85 -5.14
N ALA A 158 -7.11 -7.03 -5.16
CA ALA A 158 -8.57 -7.12 -5.02
C ALA A 158 -9.06 -6.46 -3.72
N GLN A 159 -8.37 -6.71 -2.58
CA GLN A 159 -8.65 -6.08 -1.30
C GLN A 159 -8.52 -4.55 -1.38
N ILE A 160 -7.40 -4.03 -1.94
CA ILE A 160 -7.18 -2.59 -2.07
C ILE A 160 -8.30 -1.95 -2.89
N VAL A 161 -8.64 -2.51 -4.06
CA VAL A 161 -9.69 -1.99 -4.93
C VAL A 161 -11.04 -1.96 -4.22
N HIS A 162 -11.41 -3.05 -3.55
CA HIS A 162 -12.66 -3.16 -2.82
C HIS A 162 -12.73 -2.15 -1.66
N ASP A 163 -11.72 -2.11 -0.83
CA ASP A 163 -11.72 -1.30 0.39
C ASP A 163 -11.58 0.20 0.12
N THR A 164 -10.96 0.58 -0.99
CA THR A 164 -10.92 2.00 -1.43
C THR A 164 -12.28 2.49 -1.92
N ARG A 165 -13.19 1.60 -2.32
CA ARG A 165 -14.48 1.92 -2.96
C ARG A 165 -14.35 2.91 -4.14
N ALA A 166 -13.18 2.92 -4.77
CA ALA A 166 -12.92 3.81 -5.89
C ALA A 166 -13.46 3.22 -7.19
N GLU A 167 -14.15 4.05 -7.98
CA GLU A 167 -14.62 3.69 -9.33
C GLU A 167 -13.45 3.77 -10.31
N VAL A 168 -12.60 2.77 -10.29
CA VAL A 168 -11.42 2.68 -11.16
C VAL A 168 -11.43 1.38 -11.96
N VAL A 169 -10.70 1.37 -13.06
CA VAL A 169 -10.39 0.14 -13.80
C VAL A 169 -9.10 -0.45 -13.20
N PRO A 170 -9.18 -1.62 -12.53
CA PRO A 170 -8.02 -2.21 -11.89
C PRO A 170 -7.13 -2.91 -12.91
N VAL A 171 -5.86 -2.52 -12.95
CA VAL A 171 -4.82 -3.18 -13.74
C VAL A 171 -3.68 -3.60 -12.80
N LEU A 172 -3.42 -4.89 -12.70
CA LEU A 172 -2.31 -5.44 -11.92
C LEU A 172 -1.11 -5.67 -12.83
N PHE A 173 0.03 -5.09 -12.50
CA PHE A 173 1.29 -5.51 -13.09
C PHE A 173 2.06 -6.38 -12.12
N THR A 174 2.32 -7.65 -12.50
CA THR A 174 3.11 -8.55 -11.67
C THR A 174 4.44 -8.87 -12.33
N TRP A 175 5.48 -8.89 -11.51
CA TRP A 175 6.85 -9.22 -11.91
C TRP A 175 7.34 -10.48 -11.17
N PRO A 176 8.34 -11.21 -11.69
CA PRO A 176 8.81 -12.47 -11.11
C PRO A 176 9.43 -12.26 -9.72
N SER A 177 8.64 -12.50 -8.68
CA SER A 177 9.05 -12.61 -7.29
C SER A 177 8.75 -14.03 -6.82
N ARG A 178 9.73 -14.69 -6.19
CA ARG A 178 9.63 -16.11 -5.82
C ARG A 178 8.79 -16.39 -4.59
N GLY A 179 8.33 -15.35 -3.88
CA GLY A 179 7.60 -15.54 -2.63
C GLY A 179 8.47 -16.19 -1.55
N SER A 180 9.74 -15.81 -1.49
CA SER A 180 10.74 -16.32 -0.53
C SER A 180 11.67 -15.20 -0.09
N VAL A 181 11.86 -15.07 1.21
CA VAL A 181 12.78 -14.06 1.78
C VAL A 181 14.23 -14.27 1.35
N LEU A 182 14.61 -15.50 1.01
CA LEU A 182 15.95 -15.84 0.53
C LEU A 182 16.18 -15.44 -0.94
N ALA A 183 15.12 -15.09 -1.66
CA ALA A 183 15.20 -14.75 -3.09
C ALA A 183 15.37 -13.24 -3.36
N TYR A 184 15.71 -12.42 -2.36
CA TYR A 184 15.79 -10.97 -2.51
C TYR A 184 16.66 -10.52 -3.71
N GLY A 185 17.85 -11.09 -3.88
CA GLY A 185 18.74 -10.77 -5.00
C GLY A 185 18.12 -11.10 -6.36
N TYR A 186 17.48 -12.28 -6.49
CA TYR A 186 16.75 -12.67 -7.69
C TYR A 186 15.58 -11.74 -7.98
N ASP A 187 14.80 -11.41 -6.96
CA ASP A 187 13.63 -10.54 -7.07
C ASP A 187 14.05 -9.13 -7.52
N ARG A 188 15.14 -8.58 -6.95
CA ARG A 188 15.68 -7.29 -7.35
C ARG A 188 16.13 -7.25 -8.81
N GLU A 189 16.79 -8.28 -9.30
CA GLU A 189 17.13 -8.39 -10.73
C GLU A 189 15.87 -8.54 -11.59
N SER A 190 14.83 -9.21 -11.08
CA SER A 190 13.57 -9.40 -11.79
C SER A 190 12.77 -8.10 -11.93
N THR A 191 12.92 -7.11 -11.04
CA THR A 191 12.38 -5.77 -11.28
C THR A 191 13.03 -5.12 -12.49
N ASN A 192 14.37 -5.19 -12.60
CA ASN A 192 15.10 -4.66 -13.77
C ASN A 192 14.71 -5.40 -15.06
N TYR A 193 14.54 -6.72 -15.01
CA TYR A 193 14.05 -7.52 -16.12
C TYR A 193 12.67 -7.05 -16.61
N SER A 194 11.79 -6.68 -15.68
CA SER A 194 10.40 -6.32 -15.97
C SER A 194 10.18 -4.86 -16.38
N ARG A 195 11.21 -4.01 -16.26
CA ARG A 195 11.14 -2.56 -16.49
C ARG A 195 10.57 -2.20 -17.86
N ASN A 196 11.09 -2.79 -18.93
CA ASN A 196 10.63 -2.50 -20.30
C ASN A 196 9.17 -2.92 -20.53
N ALA A 197 8.75 -4.00 -19.86
CA ALA A 197 7.38 -4.50 -19.95
C ALA A 197 6.40 -3.54 -19.24
N LEU A 198 6.72 -3.08 -18.03
CA LEU A 198 5.88 -2.11 -17.32
C LEU A 198 5.79 -0.78 -18.06
N GLU A 199 6.94 -0.24 -18.54
CA GLU A 199 6.95 0.96 -19.38
C GLU A 199 6.01 0.78 -20.59
N GLY A 200 6.11 -0.35 -21.29
CA GLY A 200 5.27 -0.67 -22.44
C GLY A 200 3.78 -0.77 -22.09
N VAL A 201 3.42 -1.30 -20.91
CA VAL A 201 2.04 -1.33 -20.42
C VAL A 201 1.54 0.07 -20.14
N LEU A 202 2.28 0.88 -19.38
CA LEU A 202 1.92 2.26 -19.05
C LEU A 202 1.77 3.12 -20.30
N ARG A 203 2.66 2.97 -21.28
CA ARG A 203 2.60 3.68 -22.57
C ARG A 203 1.35 3.29 -23.37
N ARG A 204 0.96 2.01 -23.41
CA ARG A 204 -0.27 1.56 -24.09
C ARG A 204 -1.51 2.09 -23.40
N LEU A 205 -1.58 2.04 -22.07
CA LEU A 205 -2.67 2.64 -21.32
C LEU A 205 -2.79 4.14 -21.61
N ALA A 206 -1.69 4.89 -21.61
CA ALA A 206 -1.68 6.32 -21.88
C ALA A 206 -2.10 6.67 -23.32
N ARG A 207 -1.79 5.81 -24.30
CA ARG A 207 -2.20 5.99 -25.69
C ARG A 207 -3.64 5.56 -25.98
N ASN A 208 -4.28 4.85 -25.05
CA ASN A 208 -5.66 4.44 -25.22
C ASN A 208 -6.61 5.67 -25.08
N PRO A 209 -7.42 5.98 -26.11
CA PRO A 209 -8.33 7.14 -26.06
C PRO A 209 -9.43 6.97 -25.01
N GLU A 210 -9.74 5.75 -24.59
CA GLU A 210 -10.76 5.47 -23.58
C GLU A 210 -10.24 5.57 -22.14
N VAL A 211 -8.95 5.81 -21.94
CA VAL A 211 -8.35 6.07 -20.64
C VAL A 211 -8.09 7.56 -20.52
N ASP A 212 -8.63 8.19 -19.49
CA ASP A 212 -8.44 9.62 -19.24
C ASP A 212 -7.32 9.89 -18.24
N GLU A 213 -7.19 9.02 -17.25
CA GLU A 213 -6.19 9.18 -16.19
C GLU A 213 -5.64 7.82 -15.72
N ILE A 214 -4.37 7.82 -15.36
CA ILE A 214 -3.67 6.67 -14.79
C ILE A 214 -3.08 7.09 -13.45
N THR A 215 -3.42 6.35 -12.40
CA THR A 215 -2.73 6.36 -11.11
C THR A 215 -1.93 5.08 -10.98
N VAL A 216 -0.65 5.19 -10.62
CA VAL A 216 0.22 4.05 -10.33
C VAL A 216 0.42 3.96 -8.82
N LEU A 217 0.09 2.82 -8.22
CA LEU A 217 0.36 2.49 -6.82
C LEU A 217 1.42 1.40 -6.79
N ALA A 218 2.58 1.72 -6.23
CA ALA A 218 3.68 0.77 -6.08
C ALA A 218 3.97 0.50 -4.60
N HIS A 219 4.33 -0.73 -4.28
CA HIS A 219 4.69 -1.14 -2.92
C HIS A 219 6.11 -1.69 -2.85
N SER A 220 6.85 -1.29 -1.80
CA SER A 220 8.15 -1.86 -1.46
C SER A 220 9.14 -1.86 -2.64
N MET A 221 9.72 -3.00 -3.02
CA MET A 221 10.59 -3.19 -4.18
C MET A 221 9.91 -2.86 -5.52
N GLY A 222 8.56 -2.92 -5.60
CA GLY A 222 7.81 -2.49 -6.78
C GLY A 222 8.00 -1.00 -7.12
N ASN A 223 8.36 -0.18 -6.14
CA ASN A 223 8.68 1.23 -6.37
C ASN A 223 9.96 1.41 -7.20
N TRP A 224 10.96 0.55 -6.99
CA TRP A 224 12.14 0.53 -7.86
C TRP A 224 11.74 0.30 -9.31
N LEU A 225 10.92 -0.72 -9.56
CA LEU A 225 10.44 -1.03 -10.90
C LEU A 225 9.67 0.13 -11.53
N VAL A 226 8.79 0.78 -10.77
CA VAL A 226 7.99 1.92 -11.26
C VAL A 226 8.87 3.12 -11.57
N LEU A 227 9.77 3.50 -10.66
CA LEU A 227 10.67 4.65 -10.86
C LEU A 227 11.55 4.44 -12.09
N GLU A 228 12.17 3.27 -12.25
CA GLU A 228 12.99 2.95 -13.42
C GLU A 228 12.17 2.90 -14.73
N SER A 229 10.92 2.44 -14.69
CA SER A 229 10.06 2.42 -15.88
C SER A 229 9.63 3.83 -16.32
N LEU A 230 9.33 4.70 -15.37
CA LEU A 230 8.96 6.11 -15.65
C LEU A 230 10.17 6.93 -16.08
N ARG A 231 11.32 6.73 -15.43
CA ARG A 231 12.59 7.30 -15.82
C ARG A 231 12.96 6.94 -17.27
N GLN A 232 12.86 5.64 -17.60
CA GLN A 232 13.12 5.16 -18.96
C GLN A 232 12.16 5.76 -19.98
N MET A 233 10.88 5.90 -19.65
CA MET A 233 9.88 6.59 -20.49
C MET A 233 10.28 8.04 -20.74
N ALA A 234 10.68 8.76 -19.70
CA ALA A 234 11.11 10.15 -19.81
C ALA A 234 12.36 10.31 -20.69
N ILE A 235 13.36 9.44 -20.55
CA ILE A 235 14.57 9.45 -21.38
C ILE A 235 14.24 9.16 -22.85
N ARG A 236 13.34 8.21 -23.13
CA ARG A 236 12.99 7.84 -24.51
C ARG A 236 12.08 8.83 -25.22
N ASP A 237 11.06 9.33 -24.50
CA ASP A 237 9.99 10.15 -25.07
C ASP A 237 10.16 11.64 -24.73
N GLY A 238 11.24 12.01 -24.03
CA GLY A 238 11.50 13.37 -23.52
C GLY A 238 10.59 13.77 -22.34
N ARG A 239 9.67 12.91 -21.93
CA ARG A 239 8.73 13.14 -20.81
C ARG A 239 8.00 11.87 -20.41
N VAL A 240 7.45 11.86 -19.21
CA VAL A 240 6.44 10.87 -18.81
C VAL A 240 5.10 11.20 -19.50
N ALA A 241 4.36 10.17 -19.92
CA ALA A 241 3.07 10.37 -20.60
C ALA A 241 2.07 11.11 -19.70
N GLY A 242 1.45 12.19 -20.21
CA GLY A 242 0.64 13.14 -19.42
C GLY A 242 -0.64 12.56 -18.80
N LYS A 243 -1.12 11.40 -19.25
CA LYS A 243 -2.23 10.68 -18.59
C LYS A 243 -1.80 9.94 -17.32
N ILE A 244 -0.51 9.69 -17.10
CA ILE A 244 0.03 9.21 -15.83
C ILE A 244 0.12 10.42 -14.91
N ARG A 245 -0.94 10.66 -14.13
CA ARG A 245 -1.04 11.88 -13.31
C ARG A 245 -0.51 11.71 -11.91
N ASN A 246 -0.70 10.52 -11.33
CA ASN A 246 -0.35 10.24 -9.95
C ASN A 246 0.50 8.98 -9.82
N VAL A 247 1.51 9.04 -8.98
CA VAL A 247 2.31 7.88 -8.57
C VAL A 247 2.38 7.86 -7.04
N VAL A 248 1.85 6.82 -6.45
CA VAL A 248 1.88 6.58 -5.00
C VAL A 248 2.99 5.58 -4.72
N LEU A 249 4.00 6.03 -4.01
CA LEU A 249 5.16 5.24 -3.58
C LEU A 249 4.92 4.79 -2.13
N ALA A 250 4.41 3.56 -1.95
CA ALA A 250 4.10 3.02 -0.63
C ALA A 250 5.30 2.22 -0.08
N ALA A 251 5.83 2.64 1.09
CA ALA A 251 6.96 2.02 1.77
C ALA A 251 8.12 1.67 0.82
N PRO A 252 8.65 2.61 0.01
CA PRO A 252 9.57 2.29 -1.07
C PRO A 252 10.91 1.74 -0.57
N ASP A 253 11.21 0.50 -0.98
CA ASP A 253 12.51 -0.14 -0.80
C ASP A 253 13.48 0.29 -1.92
N VAL A 254 13.75 1.59 -1.96
CA VAL A 254 14.62 2.25 -2.94
C VAL A 254 15.64 3.09 -2.20
N ASP A 255 16.87 3.06 -2.65
CA ASP A 255 17.91 3.96 -2.14
C ASP A 255 17.55 5.41 -2.46
N VAL A 256 17.77 6.31 -1.50
CA VAL A 256 17.40 7.73 -1.65
C VAL A 256 18.11 8.39 -2.81
N ASP A 257 19.40 8.08 -3.04
CA ASP A 257 20.17 8.70 -4.12
C ASP A 257 19.67 8.23 -5.49
N LEU A 258 19.30 6.96 -5.61
CA LEU A 258 18.70 6.42 -6.83
C LEU A 258 17.31 7.03 -7.10
N ALA A 259 16.53 7.28 -6.07
CA ALA A 259 15.26 7.96 -6.21
C ALA A 259 15.44 9.42 -6.68
N ARG A 260 16.43 10.14 -6.15
CA ARG A 260 16.79 11.50 -6.58
C ARG A 260 17.15 11.55 -8.06
N GLU A 261 17.98 10.59 -8.54
CA GLU A 261 18.33 10.48 -9.95
C GLU A 261 17.09 10.21 -10.81
N ALA A 262 16.21 9.28 -10.40
CA ALA A 262 15.00 8.98 -11.13
C ALA A 262 14.08 10.21 -11.22
N PHE A 263 13.92 10.97 -10.14
CA PHE A 263 13.10 12.20 -10.14
C PHE A 263 13.69 13.28 -11.04
N ARG A 264 15.00 13.44 -11.05
CA ARG A 264 15.72 14.38 -11.92
C ARG A 264 15.51 14.04 -13.39
N ASP A 265 15.71 12.77 -13.75
CA ASP A 265 15.61 12.30 -15.13
C ASP A 265 14.17 12.33 -15.66
N MET A 266 13.15 12.16 -14.80
CA MET A 266 11.76 12.37 -15.18
C MET A 266 11.42 13.84 -15.49
N GLY A 267 12.20 14.78 -14.98
CA GLY A 267 12.07 16.20 -15.26
C GLY A 267 10.82 16.88 -14.63
N PRO A 268 10.60 18.16 -14.93
CA PRO A 268 9.53 18.96 -14.31
C PRO A 268 8.11 18.55 -14.74
N GLY A 269 7.96 17.82 -15.85
CA GLY A 269 6.70 17.28 -16.35
C GLY A 269 6.33 15.92 -15.78
N ARG A 270 7.00 15.46 -14.71
CA ARG A 270 6.72 14.17 -14.09
C ARG A 270 5.33 14.16 -13.42
N PRO A 271 4.78 12.96 -13.18
CA PRO A 271 3.55 12.80 -12.41
C PRO A 271 3.68 13.40 -11.01
N LYS A 272 2.55 13.72 -10.40
CA LYS A 272 2.52 14.05 -8.98
C LYS A 272 2.90 12.82 -8.15
N LEU A 273 3.87 12.99 -7.25
CA LEU A 273 4.38 11.93 -6.39
C LEU A 273 3.78 12.05 -5.00
N SER A 274 3.32 10.92 -4.46
CA SER A 274 2.93 10.78 -3.07
C SER A 274 3.78 9.70 -2.44
N LEU A 275 4.43 10.01 -1.33
CA LEU A 275 5.35 9.12 -0.64
C LEU A 275 4.77 8.71 0.70
N PHE A 276 4.60 7.41 0.93
CA PHE A 276 4.20 6.87 2.22
C PHE A 276 5.42 6.27 2.90
N VAL A 277 5.77 6.83 4.06
CA VAL A 277 6.97 6.44 4.82
C VAL A 277 6.59 5.94 6.21
N SER A 278 7.44 5.08 6.78
CA SER A 278 7.31 4.59 8.16
C SER A 278 8.70 4.34 8.71
N GLN A 279 9.08 5.07 9.78
CA GLN A 279 10.42 4.93 10.38
C GLN A 279 10.55 3.63 11.17
N ASP A 280 9.44 3.03 11.60
CA ASP A 280 9.35 1.74 12.29
C ASP A 280 9.12 0.55 11.33
N ASP A 281 9.39 0.72 10.05
CA ASP A 281 9.33 -0.34 9.03
C ASP A 281 10.51 -1.30 9.17
N ASN A 282 10.27 -2.44 9.80
CA ASN A 282 11.30 -3.44 10.08
C ASN A 282 11.78 -4.15 8.81
N ALA A 283 10.96 -4.29 7.78
CA ALA A 283 11.39 -4.90 6.53
C ALA A 283 12.40 -4.02 5.80
N LEU A 284 12.20 -2.70 5.78
CA LEU A 284 13.16 -1.75 5.21
C LEU A 284 14.45 -1.67 6.03
N ALA A 285 14.35 -1.80 7.37
CA ALA A 285 15.53 -1.88 8.23
C ALA A 285 16.39 -3.12 7.92
N VAL A 286 15.75 -4.29 7.74
CA VAL A 286 16.43 -5.54 7.33
C VAL A 286 17.00 -5.40 5.92
N SER A 287 16.23 -4.86 4.96
CA SER A 287 16.71 -4.62 3.59
C SER A 287 17.97 -3.76 3.58
N ARG A 288 18.00 -2.69 4.39
CA ARG A 288 19.18 -1.82 4.53
C ARG A 288 20.38 -2.56 5.12
N LEU A 289 20.17 -3.35 6.16
CA LEU A 289 21.23 -4.07 6.86
C LEU A 289 21.87 -5.16 6.00
N VAL A 290 21.07 -5.94 5.29
CA VAL A 290 21.53 -7.12 4.56
C VAL A 290 22.01 -6.79 3.15
N TRP A 291 21.34 -5.84 2.48
CA TRP A 291 21.51 -5.57 1.06
C TRP A 291 21.89 -4.12 0.74
N GLY A 292 21.85 -3.24 1.75
CA GLY A 292 22.17 -1.84 1.60
C GLY A 292 23.67 -1.58 1.72
N SER A 293 24.23 -0.86 0.77
CA SER A 293 25.60 -0.31 0.84
C SER A 293 25.72 0.91 1.77
N GLY A 294 24.88 1.00 2.80
CA GLY A 294 24.88 2.11 3.78
C GLY A 294 23.91 3.27 3.48
N GLY A 295 23.23 3.29 2.33
CA GLY A 295 22.25 4.33 1.97
C GLY A 295 20.93 4.20 2.73
N ALA A 296 20.23 5.33 2.93
CA ALA A 296 18.89 5.35 3.51
C ALA A 296 17.87 4.78 2.50
N ARG A 297 16.87 4.05 3.00
CA ARG A 297 15.71 3.63 2.20
C ARG A 297 14.67 4.73 2.20
N LEU A 298 14.18 5.10 1.02
CA LEU A 298 13.22 6.20 0.83
C LEU A 298 11.94 6.01 1.67
N GLY A 299 11.48 4.77 1.89
CA GLY A 299 10.31 4.47 2.71
C GLY A 299 10.54 4.57 4.22
N ALA A 300 11.79 4.69 4.69
CA ALA A 300 12.15 4.75 6.11
C ALA A 300 12.81 6.09 6.51
N ILE A 301 12.77 7.10 5.64
CA ILE A 301 13.31 8.44 5.98
C ILE A 301 12.43 9.12 7.04
N ASP A 302 13.04 10.03 7.81
CA ASP A 302 12.30 11.00 8.59
C ASP A 302 11.99 12.22 7.71
N PRO A 303 10.72 12.41 7.28
CA PRO A 303 10.38 13.52 6.39
C PRO A 303 10.46 14.90 7.08
N GLY A 304 10.54 14.94 8.40
CA GLY A 304 10.72 16.16 9.20
C GLY A 304 12.17 16.58 9.36
N ALA A 305 13.12 15.69 9.13
CA ALA A 305 14.56 15.94 9.27
C ALA A 305 15.18 16.47 7.97
N GLU A 306 16.24 17.29 8.12
CA GLU A 306 17.08 17.68 6.98
C GLU A 306 18.04 16.54 6.58
N PRO A 307 18.35 16.39 5.29
CA PRO A 307 17.97 17.26 4.17
C PRO A 307 16.59 16.93 3.56
N TYR A 308 15.92 15.87 4.01
CA TYR A 308 14.69 15.33 3.40
C TYR A 308 13.55 16.34 3.37
N ARG A 309 13.34 17.08 4.47
CA ARG A 309 12.28 18.08 4.54
C ARG A 309 12.38 19.12 3.44
N SER A 310 13.56 19.72 3.26
CA SER A 310 13.82 20.73 2.24
C SER A 310 13.73 20.15 0.84
N GLU A 311 14.24 18.94 0.61
CA GLU A 311 14.21 18.25 -0.68
C GLU A 311 12.78 17.90 -1.10
N LEU A 312 11.98 17.32 -0.22
CA LEU A 312 10.60 16.93 -0.49
C LEU A 312 9.74 18.16 -0.82
N ALA A 313 9.94 19.27 -0.09
CA ALA A 313 9.27 20.54 -0.36
C ALA A 313 9.66 21.12 -1.72
N ARG A 314 10.97 21.18 -2.04
CA ARG A 314 11.47 21.66 -3.34
C ARG A 314 10.93 20.84 -4.50
N GLU A 315 10.89 19.52 -4.33
CA GLU A 315 10.42 18.58 -5.34
C GLU A 315 8.89 18.46 -5.39
N ASN A 316 8.16 19.20 -4.55
CA ASN A 316 6.70 19.15 -4.42
C ASN A 316 6.16 17.70 -4.29
N ILE A 317 6.82 16.91 -3.43
CA ILE A 317 6.43 15.52 -3.12
C ILE A 317 5.57 15.56 -1.86
N ALA A 318 4.33 15.10 -1.96
CA ALA A 318 3.48 14.94 -0.80
C ALA A 318 3.90 13.71 -0.01
N VAL A 319 4.05 13.86 1.30
CA VAL A 319 4.46 12.75 2.18
C VAL A 319 3.38 12.46 3.20
N LEU A 320 3.09 11.17 3.37
CA LEU A 320 2.27 10.65 4.45
C LEU A 320 3.15 9.80 5.36
N ASN A 321 3.42 10.31 6.56
CA ASN A 321 4.17 9.59 7.59
C ASN A 321 3.23 8.63 8.33
N LEU A 322 3.52 7.32 8.22
CA LEU A 322 2.73 6.23 8.79
C LEU A 322 3.35 5.63 10.06
N THR A 323 4.39 6.23 10.62
CA THR A 323 5.11 5.69 11.76
C THR A 323 4.16 5.36 12.92
N ASP A 324 3.23 6.27 13.25
CA ASP A 324 2.27 6.08 14.35
C ASP A 324 1.00 5.31 13.94
N ALA A 325 0.85 4.94 12.66
CA ALA A 325 -0.30 4.19 12.20
C ALA A 325 -0.22 2.74 12.69
N LYS A 326 -1.32 2.24 13.26
CA LYS A 326 -1.44 0.85 13.70
C LYS A 326 -1.60 -0.08 12.50
N SER A 327 -0.98 -1.23 12.57
CA SER A 327 -1.09 -2.30 11.57
C SER A 327 -0.97 -3.65 12.29
N ASP A 328 -1.69 -4.65 11.79
CA ASP A 328 -1.56 -6.04 12.24
C ASP A 328 -0.36 -6.74 11.56
N ASP A 329 0.35 -6.05 10.67
CA ASP A 329 1.57 -6.53 10.05
C ASP A 329 2.75 -6.46 11.03
N ALA A 330 3.29 -7.60 11.40
CA ALA A 330 4.40 -7.74 12.35
C ALA A 330 5.68 -6.98 11.91
N LEU A 331 5.84 -6.73 10.61
CA LEU A 331 6.96 -5.96 10.06
C LEU A 331 6.67 -4.48 9.89
N ASN A 332 5.45 -4.02 10.12
CA ASN A 332 4.99 -2.66 9.86
C ASN A 332 5.17 -2.18 8.40
N HIS A 333 5.35 -3.10 7.46
CA HIS A 333 5.66 -2.81 6.06
C HIS A 333 4.43 -2.63 5.17
N GLY A 334 3.33 -3.27 5.53
CA GLY A 334 2.06 -3.26 4.79
C GLY A 334 1.04 -2.22 5.27
N LYS A 335 1.42 -1.26 6.12
CA LYS A 335 0.52 -0.28 6.73
C LYS A 335 -0.41 0.42 5.76
N PHE A 336 0.06 0.76 4.56
CA PHE A 336 -0.71 1.48 3.53
C PHE A 336 -1.98 0.72 3.06
N ALA A 337 -1.93 -0.62 3.05
CA ALA A 337 -3.03 -1.49 2.63
C ALA A 337 -3.75 -2.14 3.82
N GLY A 338 -3.05 -2.33 4.95
CA GLY A 338 -3.59 -2.92 6.17
C GLY A 338 -4.32 -1.94 7.08
N SER A 339 -4.11 -0.63 6.94
CA SER A 339 -4.83 0.38 7.73
C SER A 339 -6.14 0.78 7.04
N PRO A 340 -7.32 0.50 7.62
CA PRO A 340 -8.61 0.89 7.04
C PRO A 340 -8.73 2.38 6.76
N GLN A 341 -8.14 3.23 7.62
CA GLN A 341 -8.16 4.68 7.48
C GLN A 341 -7.38 5.13 6.24
N LEU A 342 -6.20 4.55 6.02
CA LEU A 342 -5.35 4.89 4.87
C LEU A 342 -5.95 4.41 3.55
N VAL A 343 -6.52 3.21 3.53
CA VAL A 343 -7.22 2.68 2.36
C VAL A 343 -8.43 3.54 2.01
N ALA A 344 -9.23 3.95 3.01
CA ALA A 344 -10.36 4.84 2.79
C ALA A 344 -9.93 6.26 2.35
N LEU A 345 -8.79 6.79 2.83
CA LEU A 345 -8.21 8.05 2.36
C LEU A 345 -7.82 7.95 0.88
N LEU A 346 -7.08 6.91 0.51
CA LEU A 346 -6.70 6.63 -0.89
C LEU A 346 -7.95 6.55 -1.78
N GLY A 347 -8.97 5.83 -1.36
CA GLY A 347 -10.23 5.68 -2.07
C GLY A 347 -10.94 7.01 -2.32
N ARG A 348 -11.08 7.86 -1.31
CA ARG A 348 -11.70 9.18 -1.47
C ARG A 348 -10.94 10.06 -2.46
N ARG A 349 -9.62 10.06 -2.42
CA ARG A 349 -8.80 10.83 -3.35
C ARG A 349 -8.95 10.34 -4.79
N LEU A 350 -8.95 9.04 -4.99
CA LEU A 350 -9.24 8.43 -6.29
C LEU A 350 -10.66 8.76 -6.76
N ALA A 351 -11.64 8.64 -5.86
CA ALA A 351 -13.06 8.92 -6.17
C ALA A 351 -13.33 10.38 -6.54
N GLN A 352 -12.59 11.33 -5.99
CA GLN A 352 -12.78 12.75 -6.28
C GLN A 352 -12.05 13.20 -7.56
N GLY A 353 -11.31 12.30 -8.24
CA GLY A 353 -10.41 12.70 -9.33
C GLY A 353 -9.32 13.66 -8.87
N GLN A 354 -9.18 13.81 -7.54
CA GLN A 354 -8.15 14.61 -6.93
C GLN A 354 -6.87 13.80 -6.90
N THR A 355 -5.80 14.47 -7.21
CA THR A 355 -4.48 13.88 -6.98
C THR A 355 -4.33 13.61 -5.48
N VAL A 356 -3.65 12.54 -5.11
CA VAL A 356 -3.36 12.24 -3.69
C VAL A 356 -2.68 13.44 -3.02
N THR A 357 -2.14 14.34 -3.81
CA THR A 357 -1.40 15.56 -3.44
C THR A 357 -2.20 16.84 -3.63
N ASP A 358 -3.53 16.81 -3.86
CA ASP A 358 -4.29 18.06 -4.00
C ASP A 358 -4.30 18.83 -2.68
N SER A 359 -3.59 19.97 -2.68
CA SER A 359 -3.37 20.82 -1.52
C SER A 359 -4.61 21.59 -1.04
N ARG A 360 -5.72 21.57 -1.79
CA ARG A 360 -6.94 22.29 -1.40
C ARG A 360 -7.59 21.77 -0.13
N VAL A 361 -7.26 20.53 0.26
CA VAL A 361 -7.66 19.97 1.56
C VAL A 361 -6.49 19.21 2.13
N GLY A 362 -5.93 19.68 3.22
CA GLY A 362 -4.78 19.06 3.89
C GLY A 362 -5.03 17.60 4.23
N LEU A 363 -4.00 16.77 4.08
CA LEU A 363 -4.07 15.34 4.42
C LEU A 363 -4.44 15.13 5.89
N GLY A 364 -3.97 16.00 6.79
CA GLY A 364 -4.29 15.99 8.22
C GLY A 364 -5.76 16.16 8.51
N ASP A 365 -6.46 17.07 7.82
CA ASP A 365 -7.89 17.28 7.98
C ASP A 365 -8.73 16.04 7.70
N ARG A 366 -8.33 15.29 6.67
CA ARG A 366 -9.07 14.08 6.28
C ARG A 366 -8.92 12.97 7.29
N ILE A 367 -7.76 12.85 7.91
CA ILE A 367 -7.52 11.88 8.98
C ILE A 367 -8.36 12.26 10.20
N VAL A 368 -8.41 13.54 10.57
CA VAL A 368 -9.26 14.03 11.68
C VAL A 368 -10.74 13.72 11.41
N GLN A 369 -11.26 14.02 10.19
CA GLN A 369 -12.64 13.74 9.83
C GLN A 369 -13.00 12.25 9.83
N MET A 370 -12.04 11.38 9.53
CA MET A 370 -12.26 9.93 9.54
C MET A 370 -12.38 9.37 10.96
N THR A 371 -11.69 9.94 11.92
CA THR A 371 -11.72 9.49 13.31
C THR A 371 -12.87 10.10 14.10
N ALA A 372 -13.43 11.22 13.66
CA ALA A 372 -14.52 11.93 14.33
C ALA A 372 -15.90 11.24 14.23
N GLY A 373 -16.05 10.17 13.43
CA GLY A 373 -17.35 9.51 13.17
C GLY A 373 -17.89 8.59 14.29
N ALA A 374 -17.18 8.40 15.42
CA ALA A 374 -17.58 7.42 16.42
C ALA A 374 -17.74 7.92 17.88
N ALA A 375 -17.27 9.12 18.24
CA ALA A 375 -17.57 9.80 19.50
C ALA A 375 -17.00 11.22 19.47
N ALA A 376 -17.84 12.23 19.54
CA ALA A 376 -17.51 13.60 19.17
C ALA A 376 -16.35 14.29 19.92
N THR A 377 -15.98 13.88 21.12
CA THR A 377 -14.90 14.49 21.89
C THR A 377 -13.63 13.66 21.95
N VAL A 378 -13.73 12.35 22.11
CA VAL A 378 -12.56 11.44 22.15
C VAL A 378 -11.99 11.26 20.74
N GLY A 379 -12.85 11.23 19.69
CA GLY A 379 -12.45 11.11 18.30
C GLY A 379 -11.63 12.30 17.78
N THR A 380 -11.95 13.53 18.23
CA THR A 380 -11.25 14.74 17.76
C THR A 380 -9.81 14.81 18.29
N ALA A 381 -9.61 14.45 19.57
CA ALA A 381 -8.27 14.42 20.16
C ALA A 381 -7.39 13.33 19.55
N ALA A 382 -7.94 12.15 19.31
CA ALA A 382 -7.25 11.06 18.63
C ALA A 382 -6.93 11.43 17.16
N GLY A 383 -7.88 12.08 16.45
CA GLY A 383 -7.68 12.57 15.09
C GLY A 383 -6.57 13.60 14.98
N LEU A 384 -6.48 14.52 15.93
CA LEU A 384 -5.40 15.51 15.99
C LEU A 384 -4.04 14.86 16.24
N ALA A 385 -3.98 13.87 17.13
CA ALA A 385 -2.74 13.13 17.39
C ALA A 385 -2.24 12.36 16.14
N VAL A 386 -3.14 11.77 15.36
CA VAL A 386 -2.78 11.05 14.11
C VAL A 386 -2.41 12.02 12.99
N SER A 387 -3.02 13.23 12.95
CA SER A 387 -2.76 14.22 11.89
C SER A 387 -1.52 15.09 12.15
N ALA A 388 -1.02 15.15 13.38
CA ALA A 388 0.13 15.97 13.73
C ALA A 388 1.39 15.73 12.86
N PRO A 389 1.79 14.48 12.57
CA PRO A 389 2.93 14.21 11.69
C PRO A 389 2.73 14.73 10.26
N VAL A 390 1.48 14.73 9.78
CA VAL A 390 1.14 15.23 8.43
C VAL A 390 1.15 16.76 8.40
N ALA A 391 0.66 17.41 9.46
CA ALA A 391 0.65 18.86 9.57
C ALA A 391 2.05 19.49 9.60
N VAL A 392 3.09 18.75 9.99
CA VAL A 392 4.48 19.22 9.97
C VAL A 392 4.99 19.47 8.55
N ILE A 393 4.55 18.68 7.58
CA ILE A 393 5.07 18.67 6.20
C ILE A 393 4.10 19.22 5.17
N ASP A 394 2.82 19.33 5.50
CA ASP A 394 1.78 19.89 4.62
C ASP A 394 1.27 21.23 5.16
N ALA A 395 1.53 22.31 4.42
CA ALA A 395 1.20 23.67 4.81
C ALA A 395 -0.30 23.89 5.10
N GLN A 396 -1.17 23.28 4.26
CA GLN A 396 -2.63 23.37 4.41
C GLN A 396 -3.09 22.65 5.70
N SER A 397 -2.52 21.47 5.98
CA SER A 397 -2.82 20.75 7.22
C SER A 397 -2.31 21.47 8.46
N ARG A 398 -1.23 22.27 8.38
CA ARG A 398 -0.75 23.07 9.52
C ARG A 398 -1.74 24.16 9.91
N GLU A 399 -2.32 24.86 8.94
CA GLU A 399 -3.32 25.91 9.19
C GLU A 399 -4.58 25.33 9.82
N THR A 400 -5.14 24.30 9.21
CA THR A 400 -6.36 23.63 9.70
C THR A 400 -6.13 22.83 10.99
N TYR A 401 -4.93 22.27 11.21
CA TYR A 401 -4.57 21.67 12.48
C TYR A 401 -4.63 22.68 13.63
N GLY A 402 -4.13 23.90 13.41
CA GLY A 402 -4.24 25.00 14.37
C GLY A 402 -5.69 25.42 14.67
N GLU A 403 -6.56 25.41 13.65
CA GLU A 403 -8.00 25.66 13.82
C GLU A 403 -8.71 24.55 14.60
N HIS A 404 -8.39 23.28 14.31
CA HIS A 404 -8.93 22.15 15.06
C HIS A 404 -8.53 22.16 16.53
N LEU A 405 -7.28 22.56 16.84
CA LEU A 405 -6.84 22.73 18.23
C LEU A 405 -7.62 23.85 18.94
N ARG A 406 -7.87 24.99 18.26
CA ARG A 406 -8.68 26.08 18.82
C ARG A 406 -10.12 25.65 19.07
N ASN A 407 -10.73 24.95 18.09
CA ASN A 407 -12.10 24.45 18.21
C ASN A 407 -12.24 23.39 19.33
N LEU A 408 -11.22 22.52 19.50
CA LEU A 408 -11.19 21.58 20.61
C LEU A 408 -11.10 22.32 21.96
N GLY A 409 -10.27 23.36 22.05
CA GLY A 409 -10.17 24.19 23.23
C GLY A 409 -11.48 24.93 23.59
N GLN A 410 -12.18 25.44 22.59
CA GLN A 410 -13.50 26.06 22.76
C GLN A 410 -14.56 25.04 23.19
N GLY A 411 -14.62 23.86 22.53
CA GLY A 411 -15.58 22.82 22.89
C GLY A 411 -15.38 22.26 24.30
N LEU A 412 -14.14 22.18 24.77
CA LEU A 412 -13.84 21.84 26.18
C LEU A 412 -14.24 22.96 27.13
N GLY A 413 -14.06 24.25 26.74
CA GLY A 413 -14.52 25.42 27.49
C GLY A 413 -16.03 25.47 27.64
N ASP A 414 -16.75 25.23 26.54
CA ASP A 414 -18.23 25.20 26.48
C ASP A 414 -18.79 24.03 27.34
N THR A 415 -18.15 22.86 27.30
CA THR A 415 -18.56 21.70 28.11
C THR A 415 -18.33 21.96 29.61
N ALA A 416 -17.23 22.64 29.98
CA ALA A 416 -16.97 23.04 31.36
C ALA A 416 -17.98 24.11 31.80
N GLY A 417 -18.32 25.07 30.96
CA GLY A 417 -19.37 26.07 31.20
C GLY A 417 -20.75 25.46 31.44
N ALA A 418 -21.14 24.51 30.58
CA ALA A 418 -22.43 23.82 30.68
C ALA A 418 -22.52 22.96 31.99
N THR A 419 -21.44 22.37 32.42
CA THR A 419 -21.43 21.62 33.70
C THR A 419 -21.50 22.53 34.92
N VAL A 420 -20.96 23.74 34.83
CA VAL A 420 -21.10 24.74 35.90
C VAL A 420 -22.53 25.28 35.96
N ASP A 421 -23.19 25.54 34.84
CA ASP A 421 -24.59 25.99 34.79
C ASP A 421 -25.57 24.91 35.29
N LEU A 422 -25.32 23.63 35.00
CA LEU A 422 -26.12 22.52 35.54
C LEU A 422 -25.92 22.32 37.04
N ALA A 423 -24.75 22.59 37.56
CA ALA A 423 -24.46 22.51 39.00
C ALA A 423 -25.05 23.70 39.79
N THR A 424 -25.32 24.85 39.15
CA THR A 424 -25.86 26.05 39.79
C THR A 424 -27.36 26.23 39.64
N ALA A 425 -28.01 25.45 38.74
CA ALA A 425 -29.44 25.55 38.47
C ALA A 425 -30.37 25.28 39.69
N PRO A 426 -30.08 24.33 40.61
CA PRO A 426 -30.94 24.14 41.77
C PRO A 426 -30.84 25.26 42.85
N ALA A 427 -29.79 26.09 42.88
CA ALA A 427 -29.63 27.14 43.87
C ALA A 427 -30.51 28.38 43.59
N ARG A 428 -30.89 28.65 42.35
CA ARG A 428 -31.73 29.78 41.99
C ARG A 428 -33.26 29.55 42.13
N ALA A 429 -33.67 28.30 42.25
CA ALA A 429 -35.08 27.97 42.43
C ALA A 429 -35.58 28.05 43.88
N LEU A 430 -34.68 28.25 44.85
CA LEU A 430 -35.02 28.31 46.28
C LEU A 430 -34.91 29.74 46.91
N SER A 431 -34.60 30.78 46.13
CA SER A 431 -34.47 32.16 46.60
C SER A 431 -35.61 33.09 46.15
N GLY A 432 -36.72 32.53 45.65
CA GLY A 432 -37.89 33.29 45.21
C GLY A 432 -39.14 32.92 46.05
N ARG A 433 -39.14 33.32 47.34
CA ARG A 433 -40.32 33.62 48.15
C ARG A 433 -39.89 34.55 49.27
#